data_5c9fddb6e638c54863bee29a7ad3551c
#
_entry.id   5c9fddb6e638c54863bee29a7ad3551c
#
_cell.length_a   1.000
_cell.length_b   1.000
_cell.length_c   1.000
_cell.angle_alpha   90.00
_cell.angle_beta   90.00
_cell.angle_gamma   90.00
#
_symmetry.space_group_name_H-M   'P 1'
#
loop_
_entity.id
_entity.type
_entity.pdbx_description
1 polymer ?
#
loop_
_entity_poly.entity_id
_entity_poly.type
_entity_poly.pdbx_seq_one_letter_code
_entity_poly.pdbx_strand_id
1 'polypeptide(L)' 'MAIELDLLKTERDKLKEGLREVEAELRKLEADVKGLRQREIQSKREIEALTTLIDIKETREAKSDE' A
#
# COMPACT_ATOMS: atom_id res chain seq x y z
N MET A 1 -45.02 -17.79 -13.93
CA MET A 1 -44.07 -18.90 -13.98
C MET A 1 -43.01 -18.77 -12.92
N ALA A 2 -42.75 -19.84 -12.23
CA ALA A 2 -41.71 -19.83 -11.22
C ALA A 2 -40.33 -19.87 -11.90
N ILE A 3 -39.39 -19.11 -11.37
CA ILE A 3 -38.00 -19.16 -11.82
C ILE A 3 -37.45 -20.50 -11.34
N GLU A 4 -36.77 -21.20 -12.24
CA GLU A 4 -36.23 -22.50 -11.89
C GLU A 4 -35.20 -22.41 -10.78
N LEU A 5 -35.28 -23.31 -9.82
CA LEU A 5 -34.35 -23.35 -8.69
C LEU A 5 -32.91 -23.52 -9.16
N ASP A 6 -32.69 -24.35 -10.18
CA ASP A 6 -31.34 -24.57 -10.71
C ASP A 6 -30.76 -23.32 -11.33
N LEU A 7 -31.56 -22.50 -11.98
CA LEU A 7 -31.10 -21.22 -12.52
C LEU A 7 -30.69 -20.28 -11.42
N LEU A 8 -31.48 -20.22 -10.35
CA LEU A 8 -31.17 -19.39 -9.20
C LEU A 8 -29.88 -19.84 -8.53
N LYS A 9 -29.68 -21.14 -8.39
CA LYS A 9 -28.43 -21.67 -7.80
C LYS A 9 -27.23 -21.35 -8.67
N THR A 10 -27.37 -21.49 -9.99
CA THR A 10 -26.29 -21.19 -10.92
C THR A 10 -25.89 -19.72 -10.82
N GLU A 11 -26.87 -18.82 -10.78
CA GLU A 11 -26.61 -17.40 -10.68
C GLU A 11 -25.96 -17.05 -9.34
N ARG A 12 -26.45 -17.67 -8.26
CA ARG A 12 -25.84 -17.49 -6.94
C ARG A 12 -24.38 -17.92 -6.95
N ASP A 13 -24.09 -19.08 -7.53
CA ASP A 13 -22.74 -19.62 -7.56
C ASP A 13 -21.78 -18.76 -8.39
N LYS A 14 -22.28 -18.19 -9.48
CA LYS A 14 -21.50 -17.24 -10.27
C LYS A 14 -21.18 -15.99 -9.48
N LEU A 15 -22.13 -15.48 -8.72
CA LEU A 15 -21.92 -14.30 -7.87
C LEU A 15 -20.94 -14.60 -6.75
N LYS A 16 -21.00 -15.80 -6.16
CA LYS A 16 -20.04 -16.23 -5.14
C LYS A 16 -18.62 -16.29 -5.69
N GLU A 17 -18.50 -16.82 -6.91
CA GLU A 17 -17.20 -16.90 -7.57
C GLU A 17 -16.63 -15.52 -7.85
N GLY A 18 -17.46 -14.62 -8.36
CA GLY A 18 -17.08 -13.24 -8.59
C GLY A 18 -16.67 -12.54 -7.31
N LEU A 19 -17.37 -12.80 -6.22
CA LEU A 19 -17.03 -12.22 -4.92
C LEU A 19 -15.67 -12.69 -4.42
N ARG A 20 -15.39 -13.99 -4.60
CA ARG A 20 -14.07 -14.54 -4.21
C ARG A 20 -12.94 -13.87 -4.96
N GLU A 21 -13.15 -13.62 -6.24
CA GLU A 21 -12.15 -12.93 -7.06
C GLU A 21 -11.92 -11.51 -6.58
N VAL A 22 -13.00 -10.80 -6.29
CA VAL A 22 -12.93 -9.43 -5.77
C VAL A 22 -12.22 -9.40 -4.41
N GLU A 23 -12.57 -10.32 -3.53
CA GLU A 23 -11.93 -10.40 -2.21
C GLU A 23 -10.44 -10.71 -2.30
N ALA A 24 -10.06 -11.61 -3.21
CA ALA A 24 -8.65 -11.96 -3.42
C ALA A 24 -7.87 -10.75 -3.92
N GLU A 25 -8.45 -10.00 -4.86
CA GLU A 25 -7.83 -8.80 -5.40
C GLU A 25 -7.71 -7.70 -4.35
N LEU A 26 -8.74 -7.55 -3.53
CA LEU A 26 -8.74 -6.58 -2.44
C LEU A 26 -7.62 -6.88 -1.45
N ARG A 27 -7.44 -8.14 -1.06
CA ARG A 27 -6.35 -8.54 -0.16
C ARG A 27 -4.99 -8.22 -0.76
N LYS A 28 -4.84 -8.45 -2.05
CA LYS A 28 -3.60 -8.16 -2.76
C LYS A 28 -3.30 -6.66 -2.73
N LEU A 29 -4.30 -5.85 -3.01
CA LEU A 29 -4.16 -4.39 -2.98
C LEU A 29 -3.86 -3.89 -1.58
N GLU A 30 -4.50 -4.46 -0.56
CA GLU A 30 -4.23 -4.11 0.84
C GLU A 30 -2.80 -4.43 1.23
N ALA A 31 -2.27 -5.57 0.76
CA ALA A 31 -0.89 -5.94 1.00
C ALA A 31 0.07 -4.96 0.30
N ASP A 32 -0.26 -4.56 -0.92
CA ASP A 32 0.53 -3.59 -1.68
C ASP A 32 0.55 -2.23 -0.97
N VAL A 33 -0.61 -1.78 -0.48
CA VAL A 33 -0.71 -0.52 0.27
C VAL A 33 0.15 -0.58 1.52
N LYS A 34 0.10 -1.69 2.25
CA LYS A 34 0.90 -1.87 3.46
C LYS A 34 2.39 -1.76 3.15
N GLY A 35 2.83 -2.42 2.09
CA GLY A 35 4.23 -2.36 1.65
C GLY A 35 4.65 -0.94 1.28
N LEU A 36 3.79 -0.22 0.57
CA LEU A 36 4.06 1.16 0.17
C LEU A 36 4.13 2.09 1.38
N ARG A 37 3.29 1.88 2.37
CA ARG A 37 3.33 2.68 3.61
C ARG A 37 4.63 2.46 4.37
N GLN A 38 5.12 1.24 4.41
CA GLN A 38 6.41 0.94 5.05
C GLN A 38 7.55 1.62 4.31
N ARG A 39 7.51 1.61 2.98
CA ARG A 39 8.52 2.30 2.17
C ARG A 39 8.46 3.81 2.36
N GLU A 40 7.28 4.37 2.52
CA GLU A 40 7.09 5.78 2.79
C GLU A 40 7.75 6.18 4.12
N ILE A 41 7.49 5.39 5.17
CA ILE A 41 8.07 5.63 6.48
C ILE A 41 9.59 5.57 6.41
N GLN A 42 10.14 4.56 5.75
CA GLN A 42 11.56 4.40 5.60
C GLN A 42 12.20 5.54 4.82
N SER A 43 11.56 5.96 3.74
CA SER A 43 12.03 7.09 2.93
C SER A 43 12.07 8.37 3.74
N LYS A 44 11.05 8.61 4.55
CA LYS A 44 11.02 9.78 5.44
C LYS A 44 12.16 9.77 6.44
N ARG A 45 12.45 8.61 7.02
CA ARG A 45 13.57 8.45 7.95
C ARG A 45 14.91 8.70 7.28
N GLU A 46 15.08 8.21 6.07
CA GLU A 46 16.30 8.42 5.31
C GLU A 46 16.49 9.89 4.97
N ILE A 47 15.42 10.57 4.58
CA ILE A 47 15.46 12.01 4.29
C ILE A 47 15.82 12.79 5.54
N GLU A 48 15.22 12.47 6.69
CA GLU A 48 15.54 13.12 7.96
C GLU A 48 17.00 12.93 8.34
N ALA A 49 17.51 11.71 8.19
CA ALA A 49 18.91 11.41 8.51
C ALA A 49 19.85 12.22 7.61
N LEU A 50 19.57 12.25 6.31
CA LEU A 50 20.37 13.02 5.36
C LEU A 50 20.29 14.52 5.63
N THR A 51 19.09 15.01 5.95
CA THR A 51 18.89 16.42 6.28
C THR A 51 19.73 16.80 7.50
N THR A 52 19.73 15.95 8.52
CA THR A 52 20.53 16.17 9.73
C THR A 52 22.03 16.23 9.41
N LEU A 53 22.49 15.29 8.59
CA LEU A 53 23.90 15.25 8.17
C LEU A 53 24.28 16.47 7.36
N ILE A 54 23.41 16.91 6.48
CA ILE A 54 23.61 18.11 5.67
C ILE A 54 23.72 19.33 6.58
N ASP A 55 22.80 19.46 7.53
CA ASP A 55 22.80 20.61 8.47
C ASP A 55 24.07 20.65 9.30
N ILE A 56 24.53 19.50 9.78
CA ILE A 56 25.77 19.40 10.56
C ILE A 56 26.95 19.83 9.69
N LYS A 57 27.03 19.33 8.48
CA LYS A 57 28.14 19.63 7.57
C LYS A 57 28.13 21.08 7.15
N GLU A 58 27.00 21.65 6.87
CA GLU A 58 26.89 23.08 6.53
C GLU A 58 27.30 23.94 7.68
N THR A 59 26.94 23.60 8.91
CA THR A 59 27.32 24.32 10.10
C THR A 59 28.86 24.28 10.30
N ARG A 60 29.46 23.11 10.07
CA ARG A 60 30.92 22.95 10.17
C ARG A 60 31.65 23.77 9.13
N GLU A 61 31.17 23.77 7.91
CA GLU A 61 31.79 24.55 6.82
C GLU A 61 31.68 26.01 7.09
N ALA A 62 30.55 26.48 7.61
CA ALA A 62 30.39 27.88 8.00
C ALA A 62 31.37 28.28 9.07
N LYS A 63 31.64 27.39 10.06
CA LYS A 63 32.64 27.67 11.13
C LYS A 63 34.06 27.60 10.61
N SER A 64 34.32 26.77 9.62
CA SER A 64 35.66 26.61 9.05
C SER A 64 36.14 27.86 8.34
N ASP A 65 35.22 28.64 7.81
CA ASP A 65 35.54 29.86 7.06
C ASP A 65 35.93 31.02 7.96
N GLU A 66 35.75 30.86 9.26
CA GLU A 66 36.19 31.85 10.24
C GLU A 66 37.65 31.60 10.59
#